data_b07a17eb676c374f3d386e3faf32b160
#
_entry.id   b07a17eb676c374f3d386e3faf32b160
#
_cell.length_a   1.000
_cell.length_b   1.000
_cell.length_c   1.000
_cell.angle_alpha   90.00
_cell.angle_beta   90.00
_cell.angle_gamma   90.00
#
_symmetry.space_group_name_H-M   'P 1'
#
loop_
_entity.id
_entity.type
_entity.pdbx_description
1 polymer ?
#
loop_
_entity_poly.entity_id
_entity_poly.type
_entity_poly.pdbx_seq_one_letter_code
_entity_poly.pdbx_strand_id
1 'polypeptide(L)'
;MYMAMLVALTLAFPSCNVEMELGNNTLEYRERTAYLCSYDWQDDWYDDYGLHHFQVLRFYTNGTGEDFIRIQDARGRWEEYTYTFTWDWYDAFYTSIRLNYGGGDYSYMDNIRLGEGRMECLLDGAAVCFCSY
;
A
#
# COMPACT_ATOMS: atom_id res chain seq x y z
N MET A 1 9.24 35.25 -10.82
CA MET A 1 9.41 34.39 -10.38
C MET A 1 9.35 33.86 -10.02
N TYR A 2 8.78 34.20 -10.06
CA TYR A 2 8.74 33.22 -9.48
C TYR A 2 8.54 32.77 -9.44
N MET A 3 7.96 32.75 -10.04
CA MET A 3 7.80 31.93 -9.79
C MET A 3 7.66 31.37 -9.70
N ALA A 4 7.18 31.99 -10.26
CA ALA A 4 7.14 31.13 -10.07
C ALA A 4 7.01 30.67 -9.97
N MET A 5 6.47 30.63 -10.22
CA MET A 5 6.47 29.78 -9.96
C MET A 5 6.42 29.20 -9.73
N LEU A 6 5.73 29.45 -10.17
CA LEU A 6 5.69 28.54 -9.77
C LEU A 6 5.66 28.08 -9.62
N VAL A 7 5.24 28.37 -10.09
CA VAL A 7 5.27 27.45 -9.84
C VAL A 7 5.35 26.82 -9.76
N ALA A 8 4.94 27.21 -10.08
CA ALA A 8 5.16 26.26 -9.85
C ALA A 8 5.23 25.76 -9.70
N LEU A 9 4.75 25.93 -9.79
CA LEU A 9 4.83 25.04 -9.45
C LEU A 9 5.07 24.49 -9.21
N THR A 10 4.69 24.71 -9.65
CA THR A 10 4.95 23.84 -9.26
C THR A 10 5.10 23.24 -9.07
N LEU A 11 4.70 23.37 -9.56
CA LEU A 11 4.91 22.44 -9.29
C LEU A 11 5.34 22.06 -8.95
N ALA A 12 5.10 22.61 -9.15
CA ALA A 12 5.58 21.87 -8.66
C ALA A 12 5.95 21.63 -8.24
N PHE A 13 5.69 21.93 -8.04
CA PHE A 13 6.23 21.41 -7.34
C PHE A 13 6.39 21.60 -6.69
N PRO A 14 6.15 22.19 -6.59
CA PRO A 14 6.34 22.04 -5.82
C PRO A 14 6.47 22.19 -5.19
N SER A 15 6.37 22.68 -4.99
CA SER A 15 6.81 22.58 -4.18
C SER A 15 6.90 22.94 -3.47
N CYS A 16 6.82 23.42 -3.21
CA CYS A 16 7.07 23.54 -2.30
C CYS A 16 6.93 23.80 -1.57
N ASN A 17 6.89 23.92 -1.13
CA ASN A 17 6.93 24.11 -0.11
C ASN A 17 6.72 23.87 0.62
N VAL A 18 6.82 24.04 0.10
CA VAL A 18 6.22 24.11 1.23
C VAL A 18 6.71 23.49 2.45
N GLU A 19 6.73 24.04 3.41
CA GLU A 19 7.14 23.30 4.54
C GLU A 19 6.30 22.09 4.75
N MET A 20 6.91 21.06 5.29
CA MET A 20 6.21 19.83 5.52
C MET A 20 5.64 19.84 6.90
N GLU A 21 4.34 19.69 6.95
CA GLU A 21 3.71 19.33 8.18
C GLU A 21 3.67 17.85 8.30
N LEU A 22 4.22 17.30 9.35
CA LEU A 22 4.20 15.87 9.58
C LEU A 22 2.97 15.53 10.36
N GLY A 23 2.11 14.71 9.82
CA GLY A 23 0.92 14.30 10.51
C GLY A 23 -0.21 14.01 9.55
N ASN A 24 -1.32 13.61 10.10
CA ASN A 24 -2.40 13.02 9.33
C ASN A 24 -3.23 14.03 8.57
N ASN A 25 -2.94 15.33 8.73
CA ASN A 25 -3.74 16.37 8.09
C ASN A 25 -3.07 16.99 6.88
N THR A 26 -1.86 16.55 6.52
CA THR A 26 -1.18 17.09 5.36
C THR A 26 -1.89 16.65 4.09
N LEU A 27 -1.75 17.46 3.04
CA LEU A 27 -2.32 17.14 1.74
C LEU A 27 -1.76 15.82 1.21
N GLU A 28 -0.46 15.62 1.35
CA GLU A 28 0.17 14.41 0.86
C GLU A 28 -0.36 13.18 1.59
N TYR A 29 -0.54 13.26 2.89
CA TYR A 29 -1.14 12.18 3.65
C TYR A 29 -2.52 11.83 3.08
N ARG A 30 -3.35 12.85 2.87
CA ARG A 30 -4.72 12.61 2.39
C ARG A 30 -4.73 12.02 0.99
N GLU A 31 -3.87 12.52 0.12
CA GLU A 31 -3.84 12.02 -1.26
C GLU A 31 -3.35 10.59 -1.33
N ARG A 32 -2.29 10.27 -0.63
CA ARG A 32 -1.74 8.92 -0.66
C ARG A 32 -2.68 7.94 0.03
N THR A 33 -3.28 8.35 1.14
CA THR A 33 -4.26 7.51 1.83
C THR A 33 -5.49 7.27 0.95
N ALA A 34 -5.99 8.31 0.28
CA ALA A 34 -7.15 8.15 -0.59
C ALA A 34 -6.83 7.20 -1.75
N TYR A 35 -5.65 7.31 -2.35
CA TYR A 35 -5.26 6.42 -3.43
C TYR A 35 -5.15 4.99 -2.94
N LEU A 36 -4.45 4.78 -1.83
CA LEU A 36 -4.27 3.45 -1.26
C LEU A 36 -5.62 2.80 -0.94
N CYS A 37 -6.55 3.56 -0.38
CA CYS A 37 -7.83 3.03 0.07
C CYS A 37 -8.89 2.94 -1.03
N SER A 38 -8.57 3.40 -2.25
CA SER A 38 -9.54 3.42 -3.35
C SER A 38 -9.63 2.10 -4.10
N TYR A 39 -8.70 1.19 -3.89
CA TYR A 39 -8.60 -0.01 -4.71
C TYR A 39 -8.46 -1.25 -3.88
N ASP A 40 -8.88 -2.38 -4.45
CA ASP A 40 -8.47 -3.70 -3.99
C ASP A 40 -7.14 -4.00 -4.66
N TRP A 41 -6.12 -4.32 -3.89
CA TRP A 41 -4.77 -4.53 -4.39
C TRP A 41 -4.53 -6.02 -4.52
N GLN A 42 -4.32 -6.51 -5.74
CA GLN A 42 -4.25 -7.93 -6.03
C GLN A 42 -2.88 -8.33 -6.55
N ASP A 43 -2.44 -9.50 -6.11
CA ASP A 43 -1.24 -10.15 -6.62
C ASP A 43 -1.50 -11.64 -6.69
N ASP A 44 -0.83 -12.33 -7.60
CA ASP A 44 -0.88 -13.78 -7.63
C ASP A 44 0.47 -14.33 -8.08
N TRP A 45 0.78 -15.53 -7.60
CA TRP A 45 2.05 -16.17 -7.93
C TRP A 45 1.93 -17.67 -7.69
N TYR A 46 2.89 -18.42 -8.25
CA TYR A 46 3.03 -19.84 -8.00
C TYR A 46 4.25 -20.06 -7.11
N ASP A 47 4.12 -20.93 -6.10
CA ASP A 47 5.25 -21.25 -5.24
C ASP A 47 6.04 -22.43 -5.83
N ASP A 48 7.08 -22.84 -5.12
CA ASP A 48 7.97 -23.91 -5.60
C ASP A 48 7.29 -25.27 -5.66
N TYR A 49 6.14 -25.42 -5.01
CA TYR A 49 5.36 -26.66 -5.01
C TYR A 49 4.24 -26.65 -6.04
N GLY A 50 4.16 -25.59 -6.86
CA GLY A 50 3.14 -25.46 -7.88
C GLY A 50 1.79 -24.99 -7.35
N LEU A 51 1.72 -24.54 -6.10
CA LEU A 51 0.49 -23.99 -5.55
C LEU A 51 0.31 -22.56 -6.04
N HIS A 52 -0.90 -22.23 -6.47
CA HIS A 52 -1.23 -20.89 -6.91
C HIS A 52 -1.74 -20.08 -5.72
N HIS A 53 -1.07 -18.98 -5.46
CA HIS A 53 -1.45 -18.04 -4.39
C HIS A 53 -2.10 -16.83 -5.03
N PHE A 54 -3.22 -16.42 -4.49
CA PHE A 54 -3.94 -15.22 -4.90
C PHE A 54 -4.21 -14.41 -3.65
N GLN A 55 -3.80 -13.15 -3.66
CA GLN A 55 -3.90 -12.28 -2.49
C GLN A 55 -4.57 -10.97 -2.86
N VAL A 56 -5.44 -10.49 -1.98
CA VAL A 56 -6.06 -9.19 -2.11
C VAL A 56 -5.90 -8.45 -0.79
N LEU A 57 -5.28 -7.28 -0.86
CA LEU A 57 -5.19 -6.37 0.28
C LEU A 57 -6.17 -5.23 0.10
N ARG A 58 -6.96 -4.95 1.13
CA ARG A 58 -7.88 -3.81 1.16
C ARG A 58 -7.54 -2.95 2.36
N PHE A 59 -7.44 -1.65 2.09
CA PHE A 59 -7.14 -0.67 3.12
C PHE A 59 -8.34 0.26 3.26
N TYR A 60 -8.76 0.49 4.50
CA TYR A 60 -9.87 1.40 4.79
C TYR A 60 -9.35 2.64 5.48
N THR A 61 -10.01 3.78 5.22
CA THR A 61 -9.53 5.06 5.73
C THR A 61 -9.60 5.17 7.24
N ASN A 62 -10.36 4.29 7.89
CA ASN A 62 -10.45 4.25 9.35
C ASN A 62 -9.26 3.53 10.01
N GLY A 63 -8.25 3.12 9.23
CA GLY A 63 -7.08 2.46 9.77
C GLY A 63 -7.20 0.95 9.90
N THR A 64 -8.25 0.36 9.33
CA THR A 64 -8.39 -1.10 9.30
C THR A 64 -8.17 -1.61 7.90
N GLY A 65 -8.06 -2.92 7.75
CA GLY A 65 -7.94 -3.53 6.44
C GLY A 65 -8.16 -5.02 6.49
N GLU A 66 -8.11 -5.63 5.31
CA GLU A 66 -8.31 -7.07 5.14
C GLU A 66 -7.27 -7.62 4.20
N ASP A 67 -6.81 -8.81 4.52
CA ASP A 67 -5.85 -9.57 3.74
C ASP A 67 -6.53 -10.89 3.37
N PHE A 68 -6.97 -11.01 2.13
CA PHE A 68 -7.63 -12.19 1.61
C PHE A 68 -6.61 -13.03 0.87
N ILE A 69 -6.54 -14.33 1.19
CA ILE A 69 -5.60 -15.24 0.55
C ILE A 69 -6.36 -16.47 0.09
N ARG A 70 -6.12 -16.87 -1.17
CA ARG A 70 -6.59 -18.14 -1.72
C ARG A 70 -5.38 -18.92 -2.18
N ILE A 71 -5.32 -20.21 -1.81
CA ILE A 71 -4.25 -21.10 -2.23
C ILE A 71 -4.92 -22.26 -2.95
N GLN A 72 -4.49 -22.51 -4.20
CA GLN A 72 -5.09 -23.51 -5.07
C GLN A 72 -4.03 -24.52 -5.51
N ASP A 73 -4.35 -25.82 -5.43
CA ASP A 73 -3.43 -26.86 -5.85
C ASP A 73 -3.65 -27.22 -7.34
N ALA A 74 -2.82 -28.12 -7.84
CA ALA A 74 -2.85 -28.54 -9.26
C ALA A 74 -4.14 -29.24 -9.65
N ARG A 75 -4.91 -29.72 -8.67
CA ARG A 75 -6.19 -30.40 -8.91
C ARG A 75 -7.37 -29.43 -8.89
N GLY A 76 -7.10 -28.13 -8.67
CA GLY A 76 -8.14 -27.12 -8.58
C GLY A 76 -8.78 -27.01 -7.20
N ARG A 77 -8.31 -27.77 -6.22
CA ARG A 77 -8.80 -27.62 -4.85
C ARG A 77 -8.15 -26.39 -4.23
N TRP A 78 -8.93 -25.65 -3.45
CA TRP A 78 -8.43 -24.40 -2.90
C TRP A 78 -8.92 -24.21 -1.47
N GLU A 79 -8.19 -23.35 -0.75
CA GLU A 79 -8.52 -22.90 0.58
C GLU A 79 -8.47 -21.39 0.60
N GLU A 80 -9.33 -20.76 1.39
CA GLU A 80 -9.38 -19.32 1.51
C GLU A 80 -9.26 -18.90 2.95
N TYR A 81 -8.55 -17.81 3.17
CA TYR A 81 -8.38 -17.23 4.49
C TYR A 81 -8.57 -15.72 4.38
N THR A 82 -9.20 -15.12 5.37
CA THR A 82 -9.29 -13.68 5.49
C THR A 82 -8.76 -13.28 6.84
N TYR A 83 -7.76 -12.43 6.83
CA TYR A 83 -7.17 -11.86 8.02
C TYR A 83 -7.48 -10.38 8.07
N THR A 84 -7.77 -9.87 9.27
CA THR A 84 -7.97 -8.44 9.46
C THR A 84 -6.72 -7.85 10.08
N PHE A 85 -6.49 -6.58 9.78
CA PHE A 85 -5.35 -5.87 10.36
C PHE A 85 -5.75 -4.42 10.61
N THR A 86 -4.95 -3.75 11.43
CA THR A 86 -4.93 -2.29 11.46
C THR A 86 -3.66 -1.84 10.78
N TRP A 87 -3.67 -0.62 10.26
CA TRP A 87 -2.51 -0.13 9.53
C TRP A 87 -2.29 1.35 9.80
N ASP A 88 -1.05 1.77 9.65
CA ASP A 88 -0.68 3.17 9.71
C ASP A 88 0.57 3.39 8.88
N TRP A 89 0.68 4.62 8.36
CA TRP A 89 1.95 5.09 7.80
C TRP A 89 2.91 5.26 8.97
N TYR A 90 4.14 4.79 8.82
CA TYR A 90 5.06 4.95 9.93
C TYR A 90 6.35 5.66 9.54
N ASP A 91 6.36 6.33 8.38
CA ASP A 91 7.44 7.24 8.00
C ASP A 91 6.86 8.62 7.68
N ALA A 92 7.73 9.62 7.63
CA ALA A 92 7.31 11.00 7.43
C ALA A 92 6.90 11.29 5.98
N PHE A 93 7.18 10.38 5.05
CA PHE A 93 6.94 10.59 3.63
C PHE A 93 5.81 9.73 3.08
N TYR A 94 5.16 8.95 3.95
CA TYR A 94 4.04 8.08 3.57
C TYR A 94 4.45 7.09 2.49
N THR A 95 5.60 6.46 2.69
CA THR A 95 6.12 5.43 1.81
C THR A 95 6.30 4.10 2.51
N SER A 96 6.01 4.04 3.81
CA SER A 96 6.10 2.81 4.59
C SER A 96 4.85 2.64 5.43
N ILE A 97 4.31 1.42 5.44
CA ILE A 97 3.11 1.08 6.18
C ILE A 97 3.44 -0.09 7.10
N ARG A 98 2.91 -0.02 8.32
CA ARG A 98 2.94 -1.13 9.25
C ARG A 98 1.55 -1.75 9.31
N LEU A 99 1.49 -3.06 9.13
CA LEU A 99 0.27 -3.84 9.24
C LEU A 99 0.34 -4.59 10.57
N ASN A 100 -0.70 -4.44 11.38
CA ASN A 100 -0.80 -5.09 12.68
C ASN A 100 -1.94 -6.10 12.64
N TYR A 101 -1.60 -7.38 12.65
CA TYR A 101 -2.57 -8.47 12.61
C TYR A 101 -3.02 -8.90 14.02
N GLY A 102 -2.45 -8.27 15.05
CA GLY A 102 -2.78 -8.59 16.44
C GLY A 102 -1.77 -9.58 17.05
N GLY A 103 -1.74 -9.63 18.37
CA GLY A 103 -0.90 -10.59 19.08
C GLY A 103 0.59 -10.45 18.85
N GLY A 104 1.04 -9.26 18.43
CA GLY A 104 2.46 -9.05 18.15
C GLY A 104 2.86 -9.46 16.72
N ASP A 105 1.89 -9.76 15.88
CA ASP A 105 2.13 -10.18 14.50
C ASP A 105 2.05 -8.95 13.60
N TYR A 106 3.20 -8.50 13.12
CA TYR A 106 3.33 -7.30 12.28
C TYR A 106 3.94 -7.66 10.94
N SER A 107 3.51 -6.93 9.90
CA SER A 107 4.18 -6.93 8.62
C SER A 107 4.49 -5.50 8.22
N TYR A 108 5.52 -5.32 7.41
CA TYR A 108 5.97 -4.00 7.00
C TYR A 108 6.03 -3.93 5.49
N MET A 109 5.47 -2.85 4.95
CA MET A 109 5.53 -2.54 3.54
C MET A 109 6.40 -1.30 3.41
N ASP A 110 7.56 -1.44 2.77
CA ASP A 110 8.53 -0.36 2.66
C ASP A 110 8.73 0.05 1.20
N ASN A 111 9.20 1.27 1.00
CA ASN A 111 9.47 1.81 -0.33
C ASN A 111 8.26 1.72 -1.25
N ILE A 112 7.10 2.10 -0.74
CA ILE A 112 5.85 1.98 -1.46
C ILE A 112 5.81 3.02 -2.58
N ARG A 113 5.58 2.55 -3.79
CA ARG A 113 5.34 3.39 -4.95
C ARG A 113 3.94 3.13 -5.46
N LEU A 114 3.13 4.17 -5.47
CA LEU A 114 1.73 4.12 -5.88
C LEU A 114 1.57 4.92 -7.16
N GLY A 115 0.88 4.36 -8.13
CA GLY A 115 0.57 5.09 -9.35
C GLY A 115 0.15 4.15 -10.46
N GLU A 116 -0.67 4.66 -11.37
CA GLU A 116 -1.07 3.94 -12.59
C GLU A 116 -1.68 2.58 -12.28
N GLY A 117 -2.45 2.50 -11.20
CA GLY A 117 -3.10 1.26 -10.82
C GLY A 117 -2.17 0.21 -10.23
N ARG A 118 -0.98 0.59 -9.79
CA ARG A 118 0.01 -0.33 -9.26
C ARG A 118 0.49 0.12 -7.90
N MET A 119 0.82 -0.85 -7.07
CA MET A 119 1.48 -0.62 -5.80
C MET A 119 2.69 -1.55 -5.72
N GLU A 120 3.88 -0.98 -5.78
CA GLU A 120 5.13 -1.72 -5.67
C GLU A 120 5.74 -1.42 -4.31
N CYS A 121 6.24 -2.43 -3.66
CA CYS A 121 6.86 -2.24 -2.34
C CYS A 121 7.74 -3.43 -1.99
N LEU A 122 8.40 -3.31 -0.85
CA LEU A 122 9.04 -4.44 -0.18
C LEU A 122 8.12 -4.87 0.96
N LEU A 123 7.56 -6.06 0.85
CA LEU A 123 6.70 -6.62 1.88
C LEU A 123 7.55 -7.57 2.72
N ASP A 124 7.83 -7.17 3.96
CA ASP A 124 8.74 -7.86 4.85
C ASP A 124 10.07 -8.19 4.15
N GLY A 125 10.55 -7.24 3.34
CA GLY A 125 11.83 -7.35 2.65
C GLY A 125 11.78 -7.98 1.28
N ALA A 126 10.63 -8.52 0.86
CA ALA A 126 10.49 -9.16 -0.46
C ALA A 126 9.80 -8.20 -1.43
N ALA A 127 10.32 -8.08 -2.64
CA ALA A 127 9.75 -7.21 -3.64
C ALA A 127 8.44 -7.79 -4.15
N VAL A 128 7.37 -6.99 -4.11
CA VAL A 128 6.04 -7.39 -4.57
C VAL A 128 5.45 -6.26 -5.41
N CYS A 129 4.49 -6.63 -6.25
CA CYS A 129 3.77 -5.68 -7.08
C CYS A 129 2.30 -6.08 -7.10
N PHE A 130 1.46 -5.20 -6.59
CA PHE A 130 0.01 -5.39 -6.60
C PHE A 130 -0.60 -4.55 -7.71
N CYS A 131 -1.64 -5.08 -8.33
CA CYS A 131 -2.43 -4.35 -9.30
C CYS A 131 -3.77 -3.98 -8.70
N SER A 132 -4.33 -2.85 -9.14
CA SER A 132 -5.60 -2.35 -8.62
C SER A 132 -6.78 -3.00 -9.30
N TYR A 133 -7.86 -3.09 -8.55
CA TYR A 133 -9.17 -3.47 -9.08
C TYR A 133 -10.25 -2.59 -8.52
#